data_e3872ddc7c4e555d579ca4ab1e8ae644
#
_entry.id   e3872ddc7c4e555d579ca4ab1e8ae644
#
_cell.length_a   1.000
_cell.length_b   1.000
_cell.length_c   1.000
_cell.angle_alpha   90.00
_cell.angle_beta   90.00
_cell.angle_gamma   90.00
#
_symmetry.space_group_name_H-M   'P 1'
#
loop_
_entity.id
_entity.type
_entity.pdbx_description
1 polymer ?
#
loop_
_entity_poly.entity_id
_entity_poly.type
_entity_poly.pdbx_seq_one_letter_code
_entity_poly.pdbx_strand_id
1 'polypeptide(L)'
;AGDEEIARLSARLDLAYRETAARVPDNDAVTITKTASGADLSIAPLSKPAERRARQLASTRMRAEGNRVLIGGLADLRSAIGSASPGQMVSMALETLHQGFDFSRSVAFVRNHRDHLYSARISMGEGMADLQDLLVFGDAYEPNVFHAALNSDRVIFIDNARDPKFAAKLPQWWKATLSE
;
A
#
# COMPACT_ATOMS: atom_id res chain seq x y z
N ALA A 1 2.18 -26.10 12.10
CA ALA A 1 0.93 -25.30 11.94
C ALA A 1 1.19 -23.87 11.45
N GLY A 2 2.27 -23.20 11.88
CA GLY A 2 2.57 -21.81 11.47
C GLY A 2 3.04 -21.66 10.03
N ASP A 3 3.84 -22.59 9.54
CA ASP A 3 4.44 -22.49 8.20
C ASP A 3 3.42 -22.69 7.07
N GLU A 4 2.38 -23.46 7.32
CA GLU A 4 1.30 -23.71 6.36
C GLU A 4 0.38 -22.51 6.22
N GLU A 5 0.19 -21.74 7.29
CA GLU A 5 -0.61 -20.53 7.30
C GLU A 5 0.11 -19.36 6.62
N ILE A 6 1.44 -19.30 6.77
CA ILE A 6 2.30 -18.34 6.04
C ILE A 6 2.30 -18.63 4.55
N ALA A 7 2.40 -19.91 4.17
CA ALA A 7 2.34 -20.29 2.76
C ALA A 7 0.97 -19.96 2.14
N ARG A 8 -0.12 -20.12 2.89
CA ARG A 8 -1.47 -19.73 2.45
C ARG A 8 -1.64 -18.20 2.31
N LEU A 9 -1.08 -17.42 3.23
CA LEU A 9 -1.10 -15.93 3.15
C LEU A 9 -0.24 -15.44 2.00
N SER A 10 0.94 -16.02 1.79
CA SER A 10 1.81 -15.71 0.65
C SER A 10 1.14 -16.03 -0.68
N ALA A 11 0.50 -17.20 -0.80
CA ALA A 11 -0.23 -17.59 -2.00
C ALA A 11 -1.45 -16.69 -2.29
N ARG A 12 -2.15 -16.21 -1.25
CA ARG A 12 -3.27 -15.27 -1.39
C ARG A 12 -2.82 -13.87 -1.80
N LEU A 13 -1.68 -13.41 -1.29
CA LEU A 13 -1.04 -12.16 -1.71
C LEU A 13 -0.59 -12.23 -3.18
N ASP A 14 0.03 -13.34 -3.59
CA ASP A 14 0.44 -13.58 -4.98
C ASP A 14 -0.76 -13.63 -5.95
N LEU A 15 -1.87 -14.23 -5.52
CA LEU A 15 -3.09 -14.30 -6.34
C LEU A 15 -3.73 -12.92 -6.50
N ALA A 16 -3.89 -12.17 -5.42
CA ALA A 16 -4.43 -10.80 -5.45
C ALA A 16 -3.56 -9.87 -6.32
N TYR A 17 -2.24 -10.09 -6.30
CA TYR A 17 -1.29 -9.32 -7.09
C TYR A 17 -1.32 -9.68 -8.59
N ARG A 18 -1.55 -10.96 -8.93
CA ARG A 18 -1.72 -11.41 -10.33
C ARG A 18 -3.00 -10.89 -10.96
N GLU A 19 -4.09 -10.81 -10.22
CA GLU A 19 -5.35 -10.25 -10.70
C GLU A 19 -5.28 -8.75 -10.98
N THR A 20 -4.48 -7.99 -10.22
CA THR A 20 -4.24 -6.56 -10.47
C THR A 20 -3.27 -6.32 -11.64
N ALA A 21 -2.27 -7.19 -11.84
CA ALA A 21 -1.30 -7.08 -12.92
C ALA A 21 -1.88 -7.41 -14.32
N ALA A 22 -2.96 -8.20 -14.38
CA ALA A 22 -3.60 -8.62 -15.63
C ALA A 22 -4.50 -7.54 -16.27
N ARG A 23 -4.69 -6.38 -15.63
CA ARG A 23 -5.60 -5.32 -16.11
C ARG A 23 -4.95 -4.13 -16.80
N VAL A 24 -3.68 -4.22 -17.22
CA VAL A 24 -3.01 -3.14 -17.96
C VAL A 24 -3.16 -3.38 -19.47
N PRO A 25 -3.82 -2.51 -20.25
CA PRO A 25 -3.99 -2.69 -21.69
C PRO A 25 -2.68 -2.49 -22.45
N ASP A 26 -2.52 -3.32 -23.46
CA ASP A 26 -1.37 -3.43 -24.34
C ASP A 26 -1.46 -2.40 -25.47
N ASN A 27 -0.40 -1.59 -25.72
CA ASN A 27 -0.25 -0.86 -26.98
C ASN A 27 1.23 -0.57 -27.34
N ASP A 28 1.62 -1.18 -28.42
CA ASP A 28 2.55 -0.91 -29.52
C ASP A 28 4.05 -0.61 -29.36
N ALA A 29 4.80 -1.36 -30.18
CA ALA A 29 6.24 -1.44 -30.30
C ALA A 29 6.89 -0.34 -31.17
N VAL A 30 8.13 0.06 -30.86
CA VAL A 30 9.01 0.89 -31.70
C VAL A 30 10.43 0.33 -31.77
N THR A 31 10.99 0.35 -32.97
CA THR A 31 12.27 -0.23 -33.41
C THR A 31 13.46 0.75 -33.21
N ILE A 32 14.63 0.23 -32.86
CA ILE A 32 15.89 0.98 -32.74
C ILE A 32 16.69 0.93 -34.02
N THR A 33 17.04 2.06 -34.60
CA THR A 33 18.07 2.19 -35.63
C THR A 33 19.37 2.70 -35.04
N LYS A 34 20.48 2.02 -35.36
CA LYS A 34 21.83 2.31 -34.89
C LYS A 34 22.52 3.14 -35.98
N THR A 35 22.93 4.36 -35.65
CA THR A 35 23.85 5.13 -36.48
C THR A 35 25.11 5.46 -35.68
N ALA A 36 26.25 5.09 -36.25
CA ALA A 36 27.55 5.37 -35.71
C ALA A 36 28.07 6.67 -36.33
N SER A 37 28.45 7.62 -35.53
CA SER A 37 29.60 8.54 -35.66
C SER A 37 29.41 9.81 -34.81
N GLY A 38 30.44 10.12 -33.96
CA GLY A 38 30.79 11.47 -33.52
C GLY A 38 29.93 12.04 -32.38
N ALA A 39 30.48 11.89 -31.18
CA ALA A 39 30.37 12.79 -30.02
C ALA A 39 29.20 13.79 -29.98
N ASP A 40 28.00 13.29 -29.74
CA ASP A 40 26.95 14.02 -29.06
C ASP A 40 26.21 13.04 -28.14
N LEU A 41 26.39 13.23 -26.82
CA LEU A 41 25.69 12.44 -25.79
C LEU A 41 24.22 12.91 -25.68
N SER A 42 23.54 12.92 -26.79
CA SER A 42 22.08 12.97 -26.81
C SER A 42 21.59 11.60 -26.39
N ILE A 43 21.08 11.47 -25.17
CA ILE A 43 20.42 10.26 -24.69
C ILE A 43 19.18 10.07 -25.56
N ALA A 44 19.28 9.22 -26.59
CA ALA A 44 18.16 8.87 -27.43
C ALA A 44 17.05 8.26 -26.53
N PRO A 45 15.78 8.66 -26.71
CA PRO A 45 14.68 8.09 -25.94
C PRO A 45 14.67 6.58 -26.14
N LEU A 46 14.60 5.83 -25.04
CA LEU A 46 14.50 4.38 -25.05
C LEU A 46 13.31 3.94 -25.91
N SER A 47 13.52 2.93 -26.74
CA SER A 47 12.40 2.37 -27.50
C SER A 47 11.31 1.85 -26.55
N LYS A 48 10.05 1.95 -26.93
CA LYS A 48 8.90 1.49 -26.12
C LYS A 48 9.08 0.06 -25.55
N PRO A 49 9.62 -0.95 -26.30
CA PRO A 49 9.92 -2.26 -25.74
C PRO A 49 11.02 -2.25 -24.65
N ALA A 50 12.06 -1.41 -24.81
CA ALA A 50 13.10 -1.28 -23.81
C ALA A 50 12.58 -0.60 -22.54
N GLU A 51 11.73 0.40 -22.68
CA GLU A 51 11.03 1.04 -21.55
C GLU A 51 10.11 0.05 -20.82
N ARG A 52 9.36 -0.77 -21.55
CA ARG A 52 8.51 -1.84 -20.96
C ARG A 52 9.35 -2.83 -20.17
N ARG A 53 10.47 -3.31 -20.72
CA ARG A 53 11.40 -4.22 -20.03
C ARG A 53 12.00 -3.55 -18.79
N ALA A 54 12.41 -2.30 -18.89
CA ALA A 54 12.94 -1.55 -17.76
C ALA A 54 11.89 -1.39 -16.65
N ARG A 55 10.65 -1.05 -16.99
CA ARG A 55 9.53 -0.96 -16.03
C ARG A 55 9.21 -2.31 -15.39
N GLN A 56 9.19 -3.39 -16.17
CA GLN A 56 8.97 -4.75 -15.64
C GLN A 56 10.08 -5.17 -14.68
N LEU A 57 11.35 -4.92 -15.04
CA LEU A 57 12.48 -5.22 -14.16
C LEU A 57 12.44 -4.38 -12.89
N ALA A 58 12.12 -3.09 -12.99
CA ALA A 58 11.96 -2.21 -11.85
C ALA A 58 10.83 -2.70 -10.92
N SER A 59 9.66 -3.01 -11.49
CA SER A 59 8.53 -3.53 -10.71
C SER A 59 8.83 -4.88 -10.03
N THR A 60 9.57 -5.77 -10.72
CA THR A 60 9.99 -7.05 -10.13
C THR A 60 10.99 -6.86 -8.98
N ARG A 61 11.93 -5.91 -9.11
CA ARG A 61 12.87 -5.57 -8.03
C ARG A 61 12.16 -4.95 -6.84
N MET A 62 11.26 -4.01 -7.07
CA MET A 62 10.45 -3.40 -6.00
C MET A 62 9.63 -4.45 -5.26
N ARG A 63 9.01 -5.39 -5.97
CA ARG A 63 8.27 -6.52 -5.35
C ARG A 63 9.18 -7.41 -4.51
N ALA A 64 10.35 -7.78 -5.03
CA ALA A 64 11.29 -8.63 -4.30
C ALA A 64 11.78 -7.94 -3.02
N GLU A 65 12.06 -6.64 -3.09
CA GLU A 65 12.47 -5.85 -1.93
C GLU A 65 11.32 -5.69 -0.93
N GLY A 66 10.13 -5.34 -1.40
CA GLY A 66 8.93 -5.25 -0.57
C GLY A 66 8.62 -6.57 0.16
N ASN A 67 8.68 -7.70 -0.54
CA ASN A 67 8.51 -9.02 0.06
C ASN A 67 9.56 -9.31 1.14
N ARG A 68 10.82 -8.91 0.92
CA ARG A 68 11.88 -9.08 1.91
C ARG A 68 11.59 -8.28 3.17
N VAL A 69 11.16 -7.02 3.03
CA VAL A 69 10.74 -6.16 4.14
C VAL A 69 9.57 -6.78 4.90
N LEU A 70 8.54 -7.27 4.19
CA LEU A 70 7.36 -7.88 4.81
C LEU A 70 7.72 -9.16 5.59
N ILE A 71 8.58 -10.02 5.03
CA ILE A 71 9.03 -11.25 5.71
C ILE A 71 9.88 -10.91 6.93
N GLY A 72 10.83 -9.97 6.81
CA GLY A 72 11.66 -9.50 7.91
C GLY A 72 10.82 -8.90 9.04
N GLY A 73 9.95 -7.94 8.71
CA GLY A 73 9.09 -7.30 9.70
C GLY A 73 8.12 -8.27 10.38
N LEU A 74 7.64 -9.31 9.68
CA LEU A 74 6.84 -10.37 10.30
C LEU A 74 7.67 -11.19 11.30
N ALA A 75 8.93 -11.47 10.99
CA ALA A 75 9.85 -12.15 11.92
C ALA A 75 10.12 -11.29 13.17
N ASP A 76 10.35 -9.98 12.98
CA ASP A 76 10.57 -9.02 14.06
C ASP A 76 9.33 -8.91 14.96
N LEU A 77 8.13 -8.80 14.37
CA LEU A 77 6.87 -8.80 15.11
C LEU A 77 6.71 -10.07 15.96
N ARG A 78 7.01 -11.24 15.40
CA ARG A 78 6.96 -12.52 16.14
C ARG A 78 7.94 -12.54 17.30
N SER A 79 9.15 -12.04 17.08
CA SER A 79 10.17 -11.98 18.15
C SER A 79 9.81 -11.00 19.26
N ALA A 80 9.05 -9.96 18.94
CA ALA A 80 8.59 -8.94 19.88
C ALA A 80 7.38 -9.38 20.72
N ILE A 81 6.70 -10.49 20.36
CA ILE A 81 5.56 -11.00 21.13
C ILE A 81 6.00 -11.30 22.57
N GLY A 82 5.30 -10.73 23.53
CA GLY A 82 5.56 -10.90 24.96
C GLY A 82 6.58 -9.91 25.56
N SER A 83 7.32 -9.15 24.72
CA SER A 83 8.27 -8.13 25.18
C SER A 83 7.86 -6.71 24.80
N ALA A 84 7.24 -6.52 23.65
CA ALA A 84 6.79 -5.21 23.18
C ALA A 84 5.39 -4.86 23.70
N SER A 85 5.15 -3.58 23.95
CA SER A 85 3.82 -3.06 24.25
C SER A 85 2.89 -3.13 23.02
N PRO A 86 1.56 -3.12 23.20
CA PRO A 86 0.62 -3.10 22.08
C PRO A 86 0.86 -1.94 21.10
N GLY A 87 1.21 -0.76 21.60
CA GLY A 87 1.54 0.41 20.76
C GLY A 87 2.79 0.18 19.91
N GLN A 88 3.83 -0.42 20.48
CA GLN A 88 5.04 -0.79 19.74
C GLN A 88 4.74 -1.83 18.66
N MET A 89 3.92 -2.83 18.97
CA MET A 89 3.50 -3.85 17.98
C MET A 89 2.76 -3.23 16.80
N VAL A 90 1.84 -2.29 17.07
CA VAL A 90 1.11 -1.57 16.00
C VAL A 90 2.06 -0.70 15.17
N SER A 91 3.02 -0.02 15.83
CA SER A 91 4.02 0.79 15.13
C SER A 91 4.89 -0.06 14.19
N MET A 92 5.43 -1.18 14.69
CA MET A 92 6.23 -2.11 13.88
C MET A 92 5.43 -2.69 12.71
N ALA A 93 4.17 -3.06 12.95
CA ALA A 93 3.31 -3.59 11.91
C ALA A 93 3.02 -2.52 10.82
N LEU A 94 2.70 -1.29 11.23
CA LEU A 94 2.44 -0.20 10.29
C LEU A 94 3.69 0.14 9.46
N GLU A 95 4.86 0.20 10.09
CA GLU A 95 6.14 0.45 9.41
C GLU A 95 6.45 -0.65 8.39
N THR A 96 6.29 -1.90 8.79
CA THR A 96 6.47 -3.06 7.91
C THR A 96 5.56 -2.97 6.67
N LEU A 97 4.29 -2.64 6.86
CA LEU A 97 3.34 -2.49 5.76
C LEU A 97 3.66 -1.26 4.89
N HIS A 98 3.99 -0.13 5.53
CA HIS A 98 4.34 1.11 4.83
C HIS A 98 5.53 0.91 3.89
N GLN A 99 6.61 0.33 4.39
CA GLN A 99 7.82 0.08 3.62
C GLN A 99 7.65 -1.09 2.63
N GLY A 100 7.01 -2.18 3.06
CA GLY A 100 6.87 -3.38 2.25
C GLY A 100 5.97 -3.21 1.02
N PHE A 101 4.97 -2.34 1.12
CA PHE A 101 4.08 -1.99 0.00
C PHE A 101 4.42 -0.66 -0.66
N ASP A 102 5.46 0.02 -0.20
CA ASP A 102 5.86 1.34 -0.70
C ASP A 102 4.68 2.35 -0.69
N PHE A 103 3.93 2.36 0.42
CA PHE A 103 2.84 3.31 0.58
C PHE A 103 3.36 4.72 0.79
N SER A 104 2.81 5.70 0.08
CA SER A 104 3.14 7.11 0.30
C SER A 104 2.68 7.61 1.68
N ARG A 105 1.55 7.07 2.17
CA ARG A 105 0.96 7.42 3.47
C ARG A 105 0.34 6.19 4.11
N SER A 106 0.50 6.06 5.42
CA SER A 106 -0.10 4.98 6.22
C SER A 106 -0.58 5.52 7.56
N VAL A 107 -1.68 4.99 8.06
CA VAL A 107 -2.24 5.39 9.34
C VAL A 107 -2.84 4.19 10.07
N ALA A 108 -2.59 4.12 11.37
CA ALA A 108 -3.23 3.17 12.27
C ALA A 108 -4.23 3.90 13.16
N PHE A 109 -5.49 3.49 13.05
CA PHE A 109 -6.55 3.95 13.94
C PHE A 109 -6.69 3.03 15.14
N VAL A 110 -6.84 3.63 16.32
CA VAL A 110 -7.09 2.91 17.57
C VAL A 110 -8.42 3.36 18.13
N ARG A 111 -9.25 2.38 18.51
CA ARG A 111 -10.55 2.64 19.13
C ARG A 111 -10.37 3.10 20.58
N ASN A 112 -10.96 4.24 20.91
CA ASN A 112 -11.17 4.66 22.28
C ASN A 112 -12.60 4.26 22.71
N HIS A 113 -12.71 3.30 23.62
CA HIS A 113 -14.00 2.80 24.08
C HIS A 113 -14.79 3.79 24.93
N ARG A 114 -14.12 4.78 25.54
CA ARG A 114 -14.79 5.78 26.37
C ARG A 114 -15.50 6.84 25.53
N ASP A 115 -14.83 7.26 24.47
CA ASP A 115 -15.29 8.37 23.62
C ASP A 115 -16.08 7.84 22.42
N HIS A 116 -16.14 6.53 22.24
CA HIS A 116 -16.76 5.88 21.08
C HIS A 116 -16.19 6.35 19.73
N LEU A 117 -14.84 6.58 19.70
CA LEU A 117 -14.13 7.11 18.54
C LEU A 117 -12.98 6.19 18.14
N TYR A 118 -12.73 6.13 16.84
CA TYR A 118 -11.46 5.72 16.27
C TYR A 118 -10.61 6.96 15.99
N SER A 119 -9.40 7.02 16.51
CA SER A 119 -8.46 8.12 16.24
C SER A 119 -7.15 7.59 15.71
N ALA A 120 -6.53 8.32 14.78
CA ALA A 120 -5.19 8.04 14.30
C ALA A 120 -4.20 8.16 15.46
N ARG A 121 -3.45 7.10 15.72
CA ARG A 121 -2.43 7.06 16.79
C ARG A 121 -1.02 7.01 16.26
N ILE A 122 -0.86 6.40 15.10
CA ILE A 122 0.42 6.28 14.41
C ILE A 122 0.16 6.61 12.96
N SER A 123 0.95 7.49 12.40
CA SER A 123 0.87 7.88 10.99
C SER A 123 2.27 7.97 10.41
N MET A 124 2.41 7.62 9.12
CA MET A 124 3.67 7.63 8.38
C MET A 124 3.44 8.25 7.00
N GLY A 125 4.45 8.90 6.48
CA GLY A 125 4.43 9.55 5.18
C GLY A 125 4.34 11.07 5.27
N GLU A 126 4.52 11.72 4.12
CA GLU A 126 4.61 13.18 4.02
C GLU A 126 3.29 13.86 4.44
N GLY A 127 3.39 14.87 5.31
CA GLY A 127 2.26 15.65 5.81
C GLY A 127 1.34 14.92 6.79
N MET A 128 1.60 13.64 7.11
CA MET A 128 0.69 12.87 7.98
C MET A 128 0.74 13.30 9.44
N ALA A 129 1.86 13.87 9.91
CA ALA A 129 1.97 14.36 11.29
C ALA A 129 1.00 15.51 11.55
N ASP A 130 0.83 16.42 10.59
CA ASP A 130 -0.07 17.57 10.71
C ASP A 130 -1.55 17.19 10.59
N LEU A 131 -1.83 16.07 9.95
CA LEU A 131 -3.19 15.59 9.73
C LEU A 131 -3.69 14.63 10.82
N GLN A 132 -2.79 14.07 11.63
CA GLN A 132 -3.09 12.98 12.55
C GLN A 132 -4.27 13.30 13.47
N ASP A 133 -4.31 14.49 14.06
CA ASP A 133 -5.36 14.90 14.98
C ASP A 133 -6.73 15.11 14.30
N LEU A 134 -6.73 15.32 12.99
CA LEU A 134 -7.95 15.48 12.19
C LEU A 134 -8.54 14.14 11.74
N LEU A 135 -7.76 13.07 11.84
CA LEU A 135 -8.17 11.74 11.40
C LEU A 135 -8.90 11.01 12.53
N VAL A 136 -10.18 11.32 12.69
CA VAL A 136 -11.05 10.77 13.73
C VAL A 136 -12.41 10.41 13.13
N PHE A 137 -12.99 9.28 13.54
CA PHE A 137 -14.36 8.90 13.17
C PHE A 137 -15.04 8.11 14.28
N GLY A 138 -16.39 8.13 14.29
CA GLY A 138 -17.19 7.44 15.29
C GLY A 138 -17.14 5.92 15.17
N ASP A 139 -17.39 5.20 16.25
CA ASP A 139 -17.51 3.74 16.26
C ASP A 139 -18.94 3.26 15.93
N ALA A 140 -19.92 4.16 15.94
CA ALA A 140 -21.28 3.87 15.47
C ALA A 140 -21.26 3.59 13.97
N TYR A 141 -21.98 2.55 13.55
CA TYR A 141 -22.00 2.13 12.15
C TYR A 141 -22.47 3.24 11.21
N GLU A 142 -21.65 3.53 10.23
CA GLU A 142 -21.97 4.35 9.07
C GLU A 142 -21.71 3.56 7.78
N PRO A 143 -22.53 3.72 6.71
CA PRO A 143 -22.33 2.98 5.46
C PRO A 143 -21.16 3.53 4.63
N ASN A 144 -19.95 3.47 5.19
CA ASN A 144 -18.71 3.88 4.56
C ASN A 144 -17.70 2.73 4.49
N VAL A 145 -16.58 2.95 3.76
CA VAL A 145 -15.57 1.92 3.51
C VAL A 145 -14.85 1.46 4.79
N PHE A 146 -14.68 2.35 5.77
CA PHE A 146 -14.01 2.01 7.04
C PHE A 146 -14.87 1.07 7.87
N HIS A 147 -16.16 1.39 8.06
CA HIS A 147 -17.07 0.52 8.80
C HIS A 147 -17.33 -0.79 8.04
N ALA A 148 -17.33 -0.76 6.71
CA ALA A 148 -17.42 -1.98 5.92
C ALA A 148 -16.20 -2.89 6.15
N ALA A 149 -14.99 -2.33 6.23
CA ALA A 149 -13.77 -3.08 6.55
C ALA A 149 -13.81 -3.67 7.96
N LEU A 150 -14.19 -2.84 8.95
CA LEU A 150 -14.29 -3.25 10.35
C LEU A 150 -15.31 -4.38 10.57
N ASN A 151 -16.45 -4.34 9.87
CA ASN A 151 -17.50 -5.34 10.03
C ASN A 151 -17.27 -6.61 9.22
N SER A 152 -16.49 -6.56 8.15
CA SER A 152 -16.31 -7.72 7.26
C SER A 152 -15.11 -8.57 7.60
N ASP A 153 -14.23 -8.12 8.49
CA ASP A 153 -12.92 -8.73 8.78
C ASP A 153 -12.11 -9.01 7.50
N ARG A 154 -12.21 -8.09 6.54
CA ARG A 154 -11.58 -8.20 5.22
C ARG A 154 -10.80 -6.95 4.88
N VAL A 155 -9.71 -7.15 4.15
CA VAL A 155 -8.99 -6.05 3.50
C VAL A 155 -9.86 -5.52 2.35
N ILE A 156 -10.09 -4.21 2.33
CA ILE A 156 -10.74 -3.50 1.23
C ILE A 156 -9.65 -2.78 0.43
N PHE A 157 -9.52 -3.13 -0.83
CA PHE A 157 -8.66 -2.45 -1.78
C PHE A 157 -9.50 -1.56 -2.70
N ILE A 158 -9.10 -0.29 -2.82
CA ILE A 158 -9.71 0.71 -3.69
C ILE A 158 -8.61 1.24 -4.60
N ASP A 159 -8.67 0.88 -5.87
CA ASP A 159 -7.68 1.29 -6.88
C ASP A 159 -7.78 2.77 -7.25
N ASN A 160 -8.96 3.34 -7.18
CA ASN A 160 -9.20 4.76 -7.43
C ASN A 160 -10.28 5.31 -6.50
N ALA A 161 -9.86 6.01 -5.46
CA ALA A 161 -10.76 6.64 -4.49
C ALA A 161 -11.62 7.77 -5.09
N ARG A 162 -11.23 8.31 -6.26
CA ARG A 162 -12.01 9.33 -7.00
C ARG A 162 -13.10 8.73 -7.89
N ASP A 163 -13.13 7.40 -8.06
CA ASP A 163 -14.23 6.74 -8.80
C ASP A 163 -15.57 7.05 -8.08
N PRO A 164 -16.60 7.53 -8.81
CA PRO A 164 -17.91 7.85 -8.24
C PRO A 164 -18.52 6.73 -7.40
N LYS A 165 -18.22 5.45 -7.71
CA LYS A 165 -18.67 4.29 -6.94
C LYS A 165 -18.17 4.30 -5.50
N PHE A 166 -16.96 4.81 -5.28
CA PHE A 166 -16.32 4.85 -3.97
C PHE A 166 -16.39 6.22 -3.33
N ALA A 167 -16.37 7.29 -4.14
CA ALA A 167 -16.39 8.66 -3.65
C ALA A 167 -17.57 8.96 -2.72
N ALA A 168 -18.74 8.36 -2.98
CA ALA A 168 -19.92 8.50 -2.11
C ALA A 168 -19.79 7.73 -0.78
N LYS A 169 -18.91 6.72 -0.73
CA LYS A 169 -18.69 5.83 0.44
C LYS A 169 -17.47 6.22 1.27
N LEU A 170 -16.73 7.24 0.85
CA LEU A 170 -15.63 7.80 1.63
C LEU A 170 -16.18 8.86 2.58
N PRO A 171 -15.75 8.85 3.87
CA PRO A 171 -16.14 9.88 4.83
C PRO A 171 -15.73 11.28 4.37
N GLN A 172 -16.45 12.30 4.82
CA GLN A 172 -16.16 13.70 4.51
C GLN A 172 -14.76 14.11 4.98
N TRP A 173 -14.35 13.68 6.17
CA TRP A 173 -13.03 13.98 6.72
C TRP A 173 -11.91 13.41 5.84
N TRP A 174 -12.08 12.21 5.26
CA TRP A 174 -11.11 11.65 4.32
C TRP A 174 -10.95 12.52 3.08
N LYS A 175 -12.07 12.96 2.50
CA LYS A 175 -12.06 13.82 1.31
C LYS A 175 -11.39 15.16 1.58
N ALA A 176 -11.62 15.73 2.76
CA ALA A 176 -11.09 17.03 3.14
C ALA A 176 -9.57 17.00 3.40
N THR A 177 -9.02 15.86 3.83
CA THR A 177 -7.62 15.79 4.30
C THR A 177 -6.69 14.99 3.41
N LEU A 178 -7.18 14.02 2.66
CA LEU A 178 -6.36 13.01 1.96
C LEU A 178 -6.66 12.88 0.47
N SER A 179 -7.56 13.69 -0.09
CA SER A 179 -8.01 13.56 -1.48
C SER A 179 -7.18 14.35 -2.51
N GLU A 180 -6.02 14.91 -2.13
CA GLU A 180 -5.10 15.55 -3.08
C GLU A 180 -4.24 14.53 -3.82
#